data_36905330bd065fa04418f891873ee676
#
_entry.id   36905330bd065fa04418f891873ee676
#
_cell.length_a   1.000
_cell.length_b   1.000
_cell.length_c   1.000
_cell.angle_alpha   90.00
_cell.angle_beta   90.00
_cell.angle_gamma   90.00
#
_symmetry.space_group_name_H-M   'P 1'
#
loop_
_entity.id
_entity.type
_entity.pdbx_description
1 polymer ?
#
loop_
_entity_poly.entity_id
_entity_poly.type
_entity_poly.pdbx_seq_one_letter_code
_entity_poly.pdbx_strand_id
1 'polypeptide(L)'
;MEKAWGWRHNGIGDIEAMIDYDKLQKSLKHLELQFENFQRAKDRSELTDIDREGIAESVIQRFETCYDALWKTLKRYLSEETGLADTPNSPKPVLKLAGQNNLLSGSVEQWLKYADARVSTAHDYSGEKVGECLAIMAGFISDAIGLYQTMSGQSWK
;
A
#
# COMPACT_ATOMS: atom_id res chain seq x y z
N MET A 1 10.89 23.94 -2.52
CA MET A 1 11.17 24.14 -3.81
C MET A 1 11.78 23.02 -4.55
N GLU A 2 12.98 22.63 -4.23
CA GLU A 2 13.60 21.53 -4.93
C GLU A 2 12.82 20.24 -4.82
N LYS A 3 12.12 20.07 -3.73
CA LYS A 3 11.34 18.84 -3.52
C LYS A 3 10.28 18.64 -4.58
N ALA A 4 9.73 19.71 -5.12
CA ALA A 4 8.69 19.62 -6.14
C ALA A 4 9.20 18.98 -7.42
N TRP A 5 10.51 18.99 -7.61
CA TRP A 5 11.13 18.45 -8.81
C TRP A 5 11.59 17.02 -8.68
N GLY A 6 11.42 16.41 -7.52
CA GLY A 6 11.97 15.10 -7.27
C GLY A 6 13.45 15.08 -6.97
N TRP A 7 14.03 16.24 -6.71
CA TRP A 7 15.45 16.38 -6.45
C TRP A 7 15.69 17.33 -5.30
N ARG A 8 16.82 17.18 -4.64
CA ARG A 8 17.29 18.14 -3.65
C ARG A 8 18.81 18.17 -3.65
N HIS A 9 19.31 19.31 -3.27
CA HIS A 9 20.74 19.50 -3.19
C HIS A 9 21.29 18.95 -1.89
N ASN A 10 22.43 18.35 -1.98
CA ASN A 10 23.11 17.76 -0.84
C ASN A 10 24.40 18.55 -0.59
N GLY A 11 24.26 19.81 -0.26
CA GLY A 11 25.38 20.64 0.20
C GLY A 11 26.36 21.07 -0.84
N ILE A 12 26.99 20.20 -1.54
CA ILE A 12 28.08 20.53 -2.45
C ILE A 12 27.68 20.38 -3.91
N GLY A 13 26.43 20.67 -4.18
CA GLY A 13 25.94 20.58 -5.55
C GLY A 13 25.47 19.20 -5.95
N ASP A 14 25.65 18.23 -5.09
CA ASP A 14 25.08 16.90 -5.36
C ASP A 14 23.58 16.96 -5.34
N ILE A 15 22.96 16.22 -6.24
CA ILE A 15 21.51 16.14 -6.34
C ILE A 15 21.11 14.72 -6.06
N GLU A 16 20.29 14.54 -5.03
CA GLU A 16 19.74 13.24 -4.70
C GLU A 16 18.34 13.13 -5.28
N ALA A 17 18.05 12.02 -5.92
CA ALA A 17 16.72 11.77 -6.39
C ALA A 17 15.79 11.59 -5.19
N MET A 18 14.67 12.30 -5.20
CA MET A 18 13.62 12.07 -4.23
C MET A 18 12.94 10.74 -4.55
N ILE A 19 12.25 10.21 -3.56
CA ILE A 19 11.51 8.98 -3.74
C ILE A 19 10.41 9.19 -4.76
N ASP A 20 10.32 8.27 -5.71
CA ASP A 20 9.28 8.27 -6.72
C ASP A 20 8.08 7.52 -6.17
N TYR A 21 6.97 8.25 -5.99
CA TYR A 21 5.73 7.68 -5.44
C TYR A 21 4.75 7.25 -6.52
N ASP A 22 5.09 7.38 -7.80
CA ASP A 22 4.14 7.14 -8.90
C ASP A 22 3.59 5.72 -8.90
N LYS A 23 4.45 4.73 -8.71
CA LYS A 23 4.01 3.34 -8.72
C LYS A 23 3.06 3.05 -7.57
N LEU A 24 3.38 3.55 -6.38
CA LEU A 24 2.52 3.38 -5.22
C LEU A 24 1.18 4.09 -5.44
N GLN A 25 1.23 5.35 -5.89
CA GLN A 25 0.02 6.11 -6.12
C GLN A 25 -0.89 5.42 -7.14
N LYS A 26 -0.33 4.98 -8.26
CA LYS A 26 -1.10 4.33 -9.30
C LYS A 26 -1.72 3.02 -8.82
N SER A 27 -0.94 2.18 -8.14
CA SER A 27 -1.45 0.89 -7.67
C SER A 27 -2.51 1.07 -6.59
N LEU A 28 -2.34 2.05 -5.72
CA LEU A 28 -3.32 2.35 -4.67
C LEU A 28 -4.61 2.89 -5.27
N LYS A 29 -4.51 3.76 -6.28
CA LYS A 29 -5.68 4.28 -6.96
C LYS A 29 -6.45 3.19 -7.68
N HIS A 30 -5.74 2.29 -8.35
CA HIS A 30 -6.37 1.16 -9.02
C HIS A 30 -7.06 0.24 -8.03
N LEU A 31 -6.45 0.00 -6.87
CA LEU A 31 -7.06 -0.80 -5.83
C LEU A 31 -8.33 -0.12 -5.31
N GLU A 32 -8.26 1.16 -5.03
CA GLU A 32 -9.40 1.93 -4.54
C GLU A 32 -10.59 1.84 -5.52
N LEU A 33 -10.32 2.07 -6.79
CA LEU A 33 -11.36 2.04 -7.82
C LEU A 33 -11.95 0.64 -7.97
N GLN A 34 -11.12 -0.39 -7.96
CA GLN A 34 -11.61 -1.76 -8.13
C GLN A 34 -12.38 -2.23 -6.90
N PHE A 35 -11.96 -1.80 -5.72
CA PHE A 35 -12.71 -2.13 -4.51
C PHE A 35 -14.09 -1.47 -4.51
N GLU A 36 -14.19 -0.23 -4.97
CA GLU A 36 -15.48 0.44 -5.14
C GLU A 36 -16.36 -0.35 -6.12
N ASN A 37 -15.75 -0.80 -7.22
CA ASN A 37 -16.48 -1.61 -8.19
C ASN A 37 -16.97 -2.92 -7.57
N PHE A 38 -16.15 -3.56 -6.77
CA PHE A 38 -16.51 -4.77 -6.04
C PHE A 38 -17.71 -4.52 -5.12
N GLN A 39 -17.70 -3.42 -4.38
CA GLN A 39 -18.80 -3.08 -3.47
C GLN A 39 -20.10 -2.85 -4.23
N ARG A 40 -20.04 -2.20 -5.40
CA ARG A 40 -21.22 -1.93 -6.22
C ARG A 40 -21.71 -3.16 -6.95
N ALA A 41 -20.86 -4.16 -7.15
CA ALA A 41 -21.22 -5.37 -7.87
C ALA A 41 -22.34 -6.15 -7.21
N LYS A 42 -22.52 -5.98 -5.91
CA LYS A 42 -23.60 -6.65 -5.16
C LYS A 42 -24.98 -6.28 -5.69
N ASP A 43 -25.14 -5.06 -6.17
CA ASP A 43 -26.42 -4.53 -6.61
C ASP A 43 -26.59 -4.58 -8.13
N ARG A 44 -25.66 -5.20 -8.84
CA ARG A 44 -25.68 -5.30 -10.30
C ARG A 44 -26.20 -6.67 -10.71
N SER A 45 -27.50 -6.74 -10.98
CA SER A 45 -28.16 -8.01 -11.29
C SER A 45 -27.73 -8.61 -12.61
N GLU A 46 -27.16 -7.80 -13.52
CA GLU A 46 -26.70 -8.29 -14.82
C GLU A 46 -25.41 -9.14 -14.72
N LEU A 47 -24.70 -9.08 -13.59
CA LEU A 47 -23.48 -9.84 -13.41
C LEU A 47 -23.77 -11.28 -13.04
N THR A 48 -23.00 -12.20 -13.60
CA THR A 48 -23.04 -13.61 -13.23
C THR A 48 -22.18 -13.85 -12.00
N ASP A 49 -22.28 -15.04 -11.43
CA ASP A 49 -21.43 -15.41 -10.28
C ASP A 49 -19.95 -15.40 -10.66
N ILE A 50 -19.62 -15.88 -11.87
CA ILE A 50 -18.23 -15.88 -12.31
C ILE A 50 -17.71 -14.45 -12.53
N ASP A 51 -18.59 -13.53 -12.96
CA ASP A 51 -18.21 -12.12 -13.08
C ASP A 51 -17.86 -11.54 -11.70
N ARG A 52 -18.69 -11.80 -10.69
CA ARG A 52 -18.44 -11.31 -9.33
C ARG A 52 -17.19 -11.91 -8.75
N GLU A 53 -16.94 -13.18 -8.99
CA GLU A 53 -15.73 -13.87 -8.56
C GLU A 53 -14.49 -13.23 -9.18
N GLY A 54 -14.55 -12.91 -10.48
CA GLY A 54 -13.46 -12.26 -11.18
C GLY A 54 -13.15 -10.87 -10.62
N ILE A 55 -14.21 -10.12 -10.27
CA ILE A 55 -14.03 -8.80 -9.66
C ILE A 55 -13.33 -8.94 -8.29
N ALA A 56 -13.78 -9.88 -7.47
CA ALA A 56 -13.18 -10.13 -6.17
C ALA A 56 -11.70 -10.51 -6.30
N GLU A 57 -11.39 -11.41 -7.22
CA GLU A 57 -10.01 -11.83 -7.46
C GLU A 57 -9.14 -10.66 -7.95
N SER A 58 -9.71 -9.78 -8.76
CA SER A 58 -9.01 -8.60 -9.22
C SER A 58 -8.65 -7.68 -8.06
N VAL A 59 -9.56 -7.51 -7.09
CA VAL A 59 -9.25 -6.71 -5.89
C VAL A 59 -8.05 -7.31 -5.16
N ILE A 60 -8.04 -8.64 -4.99
CA ILE A 60 -6.94 -9.31 -4.30
C ILE A 60 -5.61 -9.06 -5.02
N GLN A 61 -5.59 -9.22 -6.34
CA GLN A 61 -4.37 -8.99 -7.13
C GLN A 61 -3.88 -7.55 -7.00
N ARG A 62 -4.80 -6.60 -7.03
CA ARG A 62 -4.44 -5.19 -6.89
C ARG A 62 -3.97 -4.86 -5.48
N PHE A 63 -4.54 -5.52 -4.47
CA PHE A 63 -4.04 -5.41 -3.11
C PHE A 63 -2.59 -5.89 -3.03
N GLU A 64 -2.30 -7.06 -3.60
CA GLU A 64 -0.95 -7.61 -3.57
C GLU A 64 0.06 -6.66 -4.22
N THR A 65 -0.28 -6.14 -5.38
CA THR A 65 0.58 -5.20 -6.10
C THR A 65 0.81 -3.92 -5.29
N CYS A 66 -0.26 -3.38 -4.74
CA CYS A 66 -0.19 -2.15 -3.95
C CYS A 66 0.62 -2.36 -2.67
N TYR A 67 0.36 -3.44 -1.96
CA TYR A 67 1.06 -3.76 -0.73
C TYR A 67 2.57 -3.87 -0.97
N ASP A 68 2.96 -4.58 -2.04
CA ASP A 68 4.37 -4.74 -2.36
C ASP A 68 5.04 -3.40 -2.70
N ALA A 69 4.36 -2.55 -3.46
CA ALA A 69 4.87 -1.22 -3.76
C ALA A 69 4.97 -0.37 -2.49
N LEU A 70 3.98 -0.52 -1.60
CA LEU A 70 3.90 0.28 -0.38
C LEU A 70 5.07 0.00 0.57
N TRP A 71 5.31 -1.28 0.91
CA TRP A 71 6.35 -1.55 1.89
C TRP A 71 7.75 -1.28 1.33
N LYS A 72 7.95 -1.44 0.01
CA LYS A 72 9.22 -1.11 -0.62
C LYS A 72 9.47 0.40 -0.63
N THR A 73 8.42 1.17 -0.91
CA THR A 73 8.50 2.64 -0.84
C THR A 73 8.78 3.08 0.60
N LEU A 74 8.10 2.45 1.56
CA LEU A 74 8.28 2.75 2.98
C LEU A 74 9.71 2.44 3.42
N LYS A 75 10.26 1.31 2.99
CA LYS A 75 11.64 0.96 3.26
C LYS A 75 12.58 2.06 2.76
N ARG A 76 12.35 2.50 1.54
CA ARG A 76 13.18 3.54 0.95
C ARG A 76 13.04 4.85 1.70
N TYR A 77 11.82 5.19 2.10
CA TYR A 77 11.58 6.40 2.91
C TYR A 77 12.35 6.35 4.22
N LEU A 78 12.30 5.22 4.92
CA LEU A 78 13.02 5.06 6.18
C LEU A 78 14.53 5.21 5.98
N SER A 79 15.04 4.66 4.90
CA SER A 79 16.46 4.73 4.61
C SER A 79 16.92 6.14 4.22
N GLU A 80 16.16 6.80 3.37
CA GLU A 80 16.60 8.06 2.76
C GLU A 80 16.13 9.30 3.51
N GLU A 81 14.87 9.30 3.99
CA GLU A 81 14.33 10.49 4.63
C GLU A 81 14.61 10.55 6.12
N THR A 82 14.70 9.40 6.79
CA THR A 82 15.00 9.38 8.22
C THR A 82 16.46 9.06 8.52
N GLY A 83 17.24 8.72 7.50
CA GLY A 83 18.68 8.49 7.67
C GLY A 83 19.03 7.20 8.37
N LEU A 84 18.13 6.22 8.42
CA LEU A 84 18.41 4.96 9.08
C LEU A 84 19.32 4.11 8.21
N ALA A 85 20.49 3.75 8.76
CA ALA A 85 21.54 3.08 7.99
C ALA A 85 21.21 1.63 7.65
N ASP A 86 20.65 0.90 8.61
CA ASP A 86 20.40 -0.52 8.46
C ASP A 86 18.90 -0.79 8.37
N THR A 87 18.31 -0.42 7.25
CA THR A 87 16.89 -0.64 7.04
C THR A 87 16.65 -2.11 6.69
N PRO A 88 15.71 -2.78 7.36
CA PRO A 88 15.38 -4.18 7.04
C PRO A 88 14.90 -4.31 5.60
N ASN A 89 15.03 -5.51 5.05
CA ASN A 89 14.61 -5.77 3.68
C ASN A 89 13.50 -6.82 3.62
N SER A 90 12.52 -6.68 4.50
CA SER A 90 11.33 -7.51 4.50
C SER A 90 10.17 -6.74 5.12
N PRO A 91 8.92 -7.10 4.76
CA PRO A 91 7.76 -6.26 5.11
C PRO A 91 7.56 -6.03 6.62
N LYS A 92 7.47 -7.11 7.40
CA LYS A 92 7.10 -6.94 8.82
C LYS A 92 8.12 -6.13 9.61
N PRO A 93 9.43 -6.38 9.49
CA PRO A 93 10.40 -5.52 10.17
C PRO A 93 10.34 -4.06 9.72
N VAL A 94 10.10 -3.82 8.42
CA VAL A 94 9.94 -2.45 7.90
C VAL A 94 8.72 -1.79 8.54
N LEU A 95 7.60 -2.50 8.64
CA LEU A 95 6.39 -1.95 9.26
C LEU A 95 6.60 -1.64 10.74
N LYS A 96 7.30 -2.52 11.45
CA LYS A 96 7.60 -2.28 12.86
C LYS A 96 8.48 -1.04 13.05
N LEU A 97 9.48 -0.90 12.20
CA LEU A 97 10.36 0.25 12.24
C LEU A 97 9.61 1.54 11.94
N ALA A 98 8.71 1.50 10.96
CA ALA A 98 7.86 2.64 10.63
C ALA A 98 6.97 3.02 11.81
N GLY A 99 6.44 2.03 12.52
CA GLY A 99 5.64 2.27 13.73
C GLY A 99 6.47 2.96 14.81
N GLN A 100 7.71 2.55 15.01
CA GLN A 100 8.62 3.17 15.97
C GLN A 100 8.92 4.63 15.61
N ASN A 101 8.83 4.97 14.33
CA ASN A 101 9.08 6.33 13.86
C ASN A 101 7.79 7.13 13.65
N ASN A 102 6.68 6.63 14.14
CA ASN A 102 5.37 7.30 14.11
C ASN A 102 4.91 7.67 12.70
N LEU A 103 5.22 6.83 11.73
CA LEU A 103 4.84 7.08 10.34
C LEU A 103 3.49 6.46 9.96
N LEU A 104 3.11 5.40 10.66
CA LEU A 104 1.93 4.63 10.23
C LEU A 104 0.63 5.34 10.61
N SER A 105 -0.30 5.31 9.68
CA SER A 105 -1.70 5.59 9.95
C SER A 105 -2.30 4.27 10.46
N GLY A 106 -2.91 4.30 11.64
CA GLY A 106 -3.38 3.09 12.27
C GLY A 106 -2.29 2.43 13.14
N SER A 107 -2.64 1.35 13.81
CA SER A 107 -1.73 0.66 14.71
C SER A 107 -0.78 -0.27 13.97
N VAL A 108 0.38 -0.53 14.57
CA VAL A 108 1.32 -1.52 14.03
C VAL A 108 0.65 -2.89 13.94
N GLU A 109 -0.16 -3.25 14.94
CA GLU A 109 -0.88 -4.53 14.96
C GLU A 109 -1.77 -4.67 13.73
N GLN A 110 -2.46 -3.59 13.33
CA GLN A 110 -3.31 -3.62 12.15
C GLN A 110 -2.48 -3.80 10.89
N TRP A 111 -1.34 -3.11 10.80
CA TRP A 111 -0.46 -3.26 9.65
C TRP A 111 0.13 -4.67 9.54
N LEU A 112 0.41 -5.31 10.68
CA LEU A 112 0.87 -6.69 10.67
C LEU A 112 -0.22 -7.65 10.18
N LYS A 113 -1.48 -7.32 10.44
CA LYS A 113 -2.60 -8.09 9.87
C LYS A 113 -2.66 -7.96 8.35
N TYR A 114 -2.38 -6.78 7.82
CA TYR A 114 -2.29 -6.60 6.36
C TYR A 114 -1.17 -7.45 5.79
N ALA A 115 -0.03 -7.50 6.47
CA ALA A 115 1.09 -8.34 6.06
C ALA A 115 0.70 -9.82 6.04
N ASP A 116 -0.01 -10.28 7.07
CA ASP A 116 -0.47 -11.67 7.14
C ASP A 116 -1.46 -11.98 6.01
N ALA A 117 -2.35 -11.05 5.71
CA ALA A 117 -3.31 -11.23 4.61
C ALA A 117 -2.57 -11.39 3.28
N ARG A 118 -1.54 -10.59 3.05
CA ARG A 118 -0.75 -10.69 1.82
C ARG A 118 -0.08 -12.06 1.68
N VAL A 119 0.46 -12.59 2.78
CA VAL A 119 1.05 -13.92 2.78
C VAL A 119 -0.02 -14.99 2.51
N SER A 120 -1.18 -14.86 3.14
CA SER A 120 -2.27 -15.82 2.96
C SER A 120 -2.74 -15.91 1.52
N THR A 121 -2.89 -14.77 0.84
CA THR A 121 -3.37 -14.77 -0.56
C THR A 121 -2.34 -15.36 -1.52
N ALA A 122 -1.06 -15.36 -1.16
CA ALA A 122 -0.02 -15.98 -1.98
C ALA A 122 -0.08 -17.50 -1.92
N HIS A 123 -0.60 -18.05 -0.83
CA HIS A 123 -0.58 -19.50 -0.61
C HIS A 123 -1.93 -20.16 -0.81
N ASP A 124 -3.02 -19.43 -0.69
CA ASP A 124 -4.35 -20.03 -0.71
C ASP A 124 -5.37 -19.03 -1.25
N TYR A 125 -5.98 -19.39 -2.36
CA TYR A 125 -7.05 -18.62 -2.98
C TYR A 125 -8.43 -19.22 -2.71
N SER A 126 -8.58 -19.95 -1.60
CA SER A 126 -9.88 -20.47 -1.23
C SER A 126 -10.87 -19.31 -0.97
N GLY A 127 -12.16 -19.59 -1.12
CA GLY A 127 -13.18 -18.57 -0.88
C GLY A 127 -13.11 -17.96 0.50
N GLU A 128 -12.74 -18.76 1.50
CA GLU A 128 -12.58 -18.27 2.88
C GLU A 128 -11.46 -17.23 2.97
N LYS A 129 -10.29 -17.52 2.38
CA LYS A 129 -9.16 -16.60 2.43
C LYS A 129 -9.42 -15.33 1.63
N VAL A 130 -10.11 -15.46 0.49
CA VAL A 130 -10.52 -14.31 -0.30
C VAL A 130 -11.46 -13.43 0.52
N GLY A 131 -12.45 -14.03 1.20
CA GLY A 131 -13.39 -13.30 2.04
C GLY A 131 -12.71 -12.58 3.19
N GLU A 132 -11.74 -13.23 3.85
CA GLU A 132 -10.97 -12.60 4.93
C GLU A 132 -10.18 -11.40 4.44
N CYS A 133 -9.56 -11.53 3.26
CA CYS A 133 -8.80 -10.43 2.68
C CYS A 133 -9.71 -9.26 2.30
N LEU A 134 -10.86 -9.56 1.69
CA LEU A 134 -11.80 -8.50 1.29
C LEU A 134 -12.36 -7.77 2.51
N ALA A 135 -12.50 -8.47 3.64
CA ALA A 135 -13.05 -7.87 4.86
C ALA A 135 -12.13 -6.78 5.44
N ILE A 136 -10.82 -6.85 5.20
CA ILE A 136 -9.89 -5.85 5.72
C ILE A 136 -9.56 -4.76 4.70
N MET A 137 -10.11 -4.87 3.50
CA MET A 137 -9.66 -4.03 2.39
C MET A 137 -9.97 -2.55 2.57
N ALA A 138 -11.16 -2.21 3.10
CA ALA A 138 -11.49 -0.80 3.34
C ALA A 138 -10.49 -0.17 4.30
N GLY A 139 -10.15 -0.89 5.36
CA GLY A 139 -9.16 -0.41 6.33
C GLY A 139 -7.77 -0.27 5.72
N PHE A 140 -7.36 -1.26 4.93
CA PHE A 140 -6.07 -1.18 4.27
C PHE A 140 -5.97 0.04 3.34
N ILE A 141 -6.99 0.26 2.52
CA ILE A 141 -6.98 1.40 1.59
C ILE A 141 -6.88 2.71 2.37
N SER A 142 -7.68 2.85 3.42
CA SER A 142 -7.66 4.05 4.25
C SER A 142 -6.28 4.28 4.89
N ASP A 143 -5.72 3.23 5.48
CA ASP A 143 -4.41 3.32 6.14
C ASP A 143 -3.29 3.56 5.14
N ALA A 144 -3.38 2.96 3.96
CA ALA A 144 -2.40 3.14 2.90
C ALA A 144 -2.42 4.57 2.36
N ILE A 145 -3.62 5.15 2.21
CA ILE A 145 -3.75 6.54 1.79
C ILE A 145 -3.10 7.46 2.83
N GLY A 146 -3.37 7.21 4.12
CA GLY A 146 -2.76 7.98 5.19
C GLY A 146 -1.24 7.91 5.17
N LEU A 147 -0.70 6.72 4.98
CA LEU A 147 0.75 6.53 4.90
C LEU A 147 1.34 7.23 3.67
N TYR A 148 0.66 7.12 2.52
CA TYR A 148 1.09 7.81 1.31
C TYR A 148 1.17 9.32 1.55
N GLN A 149 0.15 9.89 2.16
CA GLN A 149 0.11 11.32 2.45
C GLN A 149 1.23 11.74 3.41
N THR A 150 1.48 10.91 4.43
CA THR A 150 2.57 11.18 5.39
C THR A 150 3.93 11.16 4.70
N MET A 151 4.19 10.16 3.85
CA MET A 151 5.48 10.05 3.19
C MET A 151 5.67 11.12 2.11
N SER A 152 4.67 11.32 1.27
CA SER A 152 4.81 12.17 0.09
C SER A 152 4.54 13.64 0.39
N GLY A 153 3.81 13.95 1.45
CA GLY A 153 3.36 15.30 1.73
C GLY A 153 2.26 15.78 0.80
N GLN A 154 1.70 14.89 0.00
CA GLN A 154 0.67 15.23 -0.98
C GLN A 154 -0.68 14.70 -0.54
N SER A 155 -1.74 15.43 -0.89
CA SER A 155 -3.10 14.98 -0.63
C SER A 155 -3.49 13.88 -1.60
N TRP A 156 -4.33 12.98 -1.11
CA TRP A 156 -4.88 11.93 -1.96
C TRP A 156 -6.05 12.46 -2.79
N LYS A 157 -6.13 12.06 -4.04
CA LYS A 157 -7.21 12.46 -4.94
C LYS A 157 -7.91 11.28 -5.57
#